data_ec20bf04864f5a6d96b7d93f8657f1cc
#
_entry.id   ec20bf04864f5a6d96b7d93f8657f1cc
#
_cell.length_a   1.000
_cell.length_b   1.000
_cell.length_c   1.000
_cell.angle_alpha   90.00
_cell.angle_beta   90.00
_cell.angle_gamma   90.00
#
_symmetry.space_group_name_H-M   'P 1'
#
loop_
_entity.id
_entity.type
_entity.pdbx_description
1 polymer ?
#
loop_
_entity_poly.entity_id
_entity_poly.type
_entity_poly.pdbx_seq_one_letter_code
_entity_poly.pdbx_strand_id
1 'polypeptide(L)'
;RDLAVVRDYKDDPRVHDRVTPRLVRFIVDGGEFVRARAAQWLLPTLLLWAGSDRCVAPAGSAAFAAAAPAAVLTARVFPPLFHEIFNEPEQAEVFEALGAWLEKIRGS
;
A
#
# COMPACT_ATOMS: atom_id res chain seq x y z
N ARG A 1 -8.96 -1.66 11.49
CA ARG A 1 -10.08 -1.27 12.40
C ARG A 1 -10.95 -2.46 12.82
N ASP A 2 -10.75 -3.60 12.19
CA ASP A 2 -11.46 -4.82 12.57
C ASP A 2 -10.82 -5.44 13.81
N LEU A 3 -11.58 -5.55 14.92
CA LEU A 3 -11.07 -6.03 16.20
C LEU A 3 -10.69 -7.52 16.15
N ALA A 4 -11.36 -8.33 15.31
CA ALA A 4 -11.00 -9.73 15.14
C ALA A 4 -9.60 -9.86 14.51
N VAL A 5 -9.28 -9.04 13.54
CA VAL A 5 -7.95 -9.00 12.91
C VAL A 5 -6.88 -8.59 13.94
N VAL A 6 -7.16 -7.60 14.78
CA VAL A 6 -6.22 -7.15 15.83
C VAL A 6 -5.93 -8.28 16.80
N ARG A 7 -6.95 -9.03 17.20
CA ARG A 7 -6.80 -10.17 18.11
C ARG A 7 -5.93 -11.26 17.48
N ASP A 8 -6.23 -11.64 16.24
CA ASP A 8 -5.48 -12.68 15.53
C ASP A 8 -4.01 -12.30 15.38
N TYR A 9 -3.73 -11.03 15.08
CA TYR A 9 -2.37 -10.51 14.98
C TYR A 9 -1.61 -10.62 16.31
N LYS A 10 -2.24 -10.21 17.41
CA LYS A 10 -1.61 -10.24 18.75
C LYS A 10 -1.35 -11.66 19.24
N ASP A 11 -2.23 -12.59 18.88
CA ASP A 11 -2.17 -13.98 19.33
C ASP A 11 -1.27 -14.85 18.43
N ASP A 12 -0.84 -14.35 17.28
CA ASP A 12 -0.02 -15.11 16.34
C ASP A 12 1.44 -15.16 16.82
N PRO A 13 1.98 -16.35 17.17
CA PRO A 13 3.36 -16.47 17.67
C PRO A 13 4.42 -16.21 16.59
N ARG A 14 4.03 -16.17 15.31
CA ARG A 14 4.95 -15.86 14.20
C ARG A 14 5.17 -14.37 14.00
N VAL A 15 4.37 -13.54 14.67
CA VAL A 15 4.41 -12.08 14.56
C VAL A 15 5.15 -11.49 15.76
N HIS A 16 6.06 -10.57 15.51
CA HIS A 16 6.74 -9.79 16.55
C HIS A 16 6.66 -8.29 16.24
N ASP A 17 6.84 -7.47 17.26
CA ASP A 17 6.69 -6.02 17.19
C ASP A 17 8.01 -5.25 17.10
N ARG A 18 9.12 -5.95 16.83
CA ARG A 18 10.48 -5.38 16.88
C ARG A 18 11.07 -5.24 15.49
N VAL A 19 11.75 -4.12 15.26
CA VAL A 19 12.56 -3.87 14.06
C VAL A 19 13.93 -3.37 14.47
N THR A 20 14.95 -3.65 13.65
CA THR A 20 16.30 -3.14 13.89
C THR A 20 16.44 -1.72 13.32
N PRO A 21 17.31 -0.86 13.90
CA PRO A 21 17.62 0.44 13.30
C PRO A 21 18.12 0.33 11.85
N ARG A 22 18.85 -0.73 11.54
CA ARG A 22 19.34 -1.01 10.18
C ARG A 22 18.20 -1.24 9.19
N LEU A 23 17.18 -2.00 9.60
CA LEU A 23 15.99 -2.23 8.77
C LEU A 23 15.21 -0.94 8.55
N VAL A 24 15.03 -0.14 9.60
CA VAL A 24 14.35 1.17 9.49
C VAL A 24 15.08 2.06 8.50
N ARG A 25 16.40 2.14 8.56
CA ARG A 25 17.21 2.91 7.63
C ARG A 25 17.05 2.43 6.20
N PHE A 26 17.05 1.13 6.00
CA PHE A 26 16.83 0.51 4.68
C PHE A 26 15.46 0.91 4.10
N ILE A 27 14.42 0.89 4.93
CA ILE A 27 13.06 1.25 4.50
C ILE A 27 13.00 2.74 4.11
N VAL A 28 13.57 3.62 4.93
CA VAL A 28 13.57 5.07 4.66
C VAL A 28 14.35 5.39 3.39
N ASP A 29 15.57 4.88 3.27
CA ASP A 29 16.42 5.15 2.11
C ASP A 29 15.82 4.55 0.83
N GLY A 30 15.24 3.35 0.92
CA GLY A 30 14.55 2.72 -0.21
C GLY A 30 13.33 3.52 -0.67
N GLY A 31 12.56 4.05 0.26
CA GLY A 31 11.42 4.91 -0.05
C GLY A 31 11.83 6.19 -0.77
N GLU A 32 12.88 6.85 -0.31
CA GLU A 32 13.43 8.03 -0.97
C GLU A 32 13.94 7.72 -2.37
N PHE A 33 14.66 6.62 -2.52
CA PHE A 33 15.18 6.17 -3.80
C PHE A 33 14.05 5.95 -4.82
N VAL A 34 12.99 5.26 -4.43
CA VAL A 34 11.85 4.96 -5.30
C VAL A 34 11.11 6.24 -5.68
N ARG A 35 10.83 7.12 -4.71
CA ARG A 35 10.13 8.39 -4.98
C ARG A 35 10.90 9.29 -5.91
N ALA A 36 12.22 9.36 -5.76
CA ALA A 36 13.08 10.17 -6.62
C ALA A 36 13.05 9.71 -8.09
N ARG A 37 12.70 8.45 -8.33
CA ARG A 37 12.67 7.84 -9.66
C ARG A 37 11.27 7.51 -10.15
N ALA A 38 10.25 7.97 -9.47
CA ALA A 38 8.85 7.67 -9.81
C ALA A 38 8.50 8.06 -11.25
N ALA A 39 8.99 9.20 -11.73
CA ALA A 39 8.74 9.66 -13.11
C ALA A 39 9.28 8.70 -14.18
N GLN A 40 10.22 7.83 -13.81
CA GLN A 40 10.86 6.85 -14.71
C GLN A 40 10.24 5.46 -14.60
N TRP A 41 9.15 5.31 -13.84
CA TRP A 41 8.49 4.03 -13.64
C TRP A 41 7.86 3.53 -14.94
N LEU A 42 8.17 2.31 -15.33
CA LEU A 42 7.76 1.76 -16.63
C LEU A 42 6.80 0.56 -16.54
N LEU A 43 6.66 -0.02 -15.35
CA LEU A 43 5.86 -1.25 -15.18
C LEU A 43 4.38 -0.91 -14.99
N PRO A 44 3.46 -1.62 -15.67
CA PRO A 44 2.04 -1.52 -15.33
C PRO A 44 1.82 -1.84 -13.87
N THR A 45 1.23 -0.91 -13.13
CA THR A 45 1.15 -1.00 -11.66
C THR A 45 -0.20 -0.52 -11.15
N LEU A 46 -0.73 -1.27 -10.19
CA LEU A 46 -1.85 -0.83 -9.36
C LEU A 46 -1.32 -0.46 -7.98
N LEU A 47 -1.53 0.78 -7.57
CA LEU A 47 -1.16 1.26 -6.24
C LEU A 47 -2.42 1.53 -5.42
N LEU A 48 -2.62 0.75 -4.38
CA LEU A 48 -3.73 0.91 -3.43
C LEU A 48 -3.14 1.23 -2.06
N TRP A 49 -3.67 2.26 -1.39
CA TRP A 49 -3.16 2.58 -0.05
C TRP A 49 -4.24 3.13 0.86
N ALA A 50 -3.97 3.04 2.16
CA ALA A 50 -4.84 3.52 3.21
C ALA A 50 -4.59 5.00 3.48
N GLY A 51 -5.65 5.81 3.41
CA GLY A 51 -5.54 7.24 3.67
C GLY A 51 -5.37 7.59 5.14
N SER A 52 -5.77 6.70 6.03
CA SER A 52 -5.64 6.86 7.49
C SER A 52 -4.60 5.90 8.08
N ASP A 53 -3.60 5.52 7.29
CA ASP A 53 -2.53 4.63 7.69
C ASP A 53 -1.72 5.22 8.85
N ARG A 54 -1.60 4.45 9.94
CA ARG A 54 -0.85 4.84 11.13
C ARG A 54 0.51 4.15 11.24
N CYS A 55 0.80 3.22 10.32
CA CYS A 55 2.06 2.48 10.29
C CYS A 55 3.03 3.08 9.28
N VAL A 56 2.52 3.49 8.12
CA VAL A 56 3.28 4.07 7.03
C VAL A 56 2.59 5.36 6.58
N ALA A 57 3.34 6.45 6.48
CA ALA A 57 2.77 7.74 6.10
C ALA A 57 2.14 7.69 4.70
N PRO A 58 0.83 7.99 4.56
CA PRO A 58 0.16 7.96 3.27
C PRO A 58 0.74 8.92 2.24
N ALA A 59 1.39 9.98 2.71
CA ALA A 59 2.01 10.99 1.84
C ALA A 59 3.05 10.41 0.88
N GLY A 60 3.74 9.33 1.28
CA GLY A 60 4.73 8.66 0.42
C GLY A 60 4.07 8.02 -0.80
N SER A 61 2.98 7.31 -0.60
CA SER A 61 2.20 6.71 -1.70
C SER A 61 1.58 7.77 -2.59
N ALA A 62 1.03 8.83 -1.99
CA ALA A 62 0.45 9.94 -2.74
C ALA A 62 1.50 10.64 -3.60
N ALA A 63 2.71 10.86 -3.07
CA ALA A 63 3.80 11.47 -3.81
C ALA A 63 4.26 10.61 -5.00
N PHE A 64 4.39 9.30 -4.79
CA PHE A 64 4.69 8.36 -5.87
C PHE A 64 3.61 8.39 -6.95
N ALA A 65 2.35 8.33 -6.56
CA ALA A 65 1.22 8.35 -7.48
C ALA A 65 1.19 9.62 -8.33
N ALA A 66 1.53 10.78 -7.72
CA ALA A 66 1.56 12.05 -8.41
C ALA A 66 2.72 12.16 -9.43
N ALA A 67 3.84 11.50 -9.15
CA ALA A 67 5.05 11.59 -9.98
C ALA A 67 5.14 10.50 -11.04
N ALA A 68 4.58 9.31 -10.82
CA ALA A 68 4.64 8.20 -11.77
C ALA A 68 3.80 8.47 -13.01
N PRO A 69 4.21 7.95 -14.20
CA PRO A 69 3.45 8.17 -15.43
C PRO A 69 2.04 7.57 -15.36
N ALA A 70 1.04 8.35 -15.68
CA ALA A 70 -0.37 7.93 -15.68
C ALA A 70 -0.63 6.76 -16.66
N ALA A 71 0.19 6.62 -17.69
CA ALA A 71 0.06 5.54 -18.67
C ALA A 71 0.28 4.15 -18.08
N VAL A 72 1.08 4.03 -17.01
CA VAL A 72 1.42 2.75 -16.39
C VAL A 72 0.87 2.59 -14.98
N LEU A 73 0.46 3.69 -14.33
CA LEU A 73 -0.01 3.65 -12.95
C LEU A 73 -1.51 3.88 -12.85
N THR A 74 -2.18 2.94 -12.20
CA THR A 74 -3.54 3.13 -11.67
C THR A 74 -3.41 3.26 -10.15
N ALA A 75 -3.91 4.36 -9.58
CA ALA A 75 -3.75 4.65 -8.17
C ALA A 75 -5.10 4.91 -7.51
N ARG A 76 -5.30 4.36 -6.32
CA ARG A 76 -6.51 4.62 -5.54
C ARG A 76 -6.19 4.65 -4.05
N VAL A 77 -6.58 5.73 -3.39
CA VAL A 77 -6.52 5.86 -1.94
C VAL A 77 -7.86 5.48 -1.32
N PHE A 78 -7.82 4.85 -0.15
CA PHE A 78 -9.00 4.56 0.67
C PHE A 78 -8.91 5.42 1.94
N PRO A 79 -9.50 6.63 1.93
CA PRO A 79 -9.28 7.60 3.00
C PRO A 79 -9.57 7.12 4.42
N PRO A 80 -10.65 6.33 4.68
CA PRO A 80 -10.95 5.90 6.05
C PRO A 80 -10.16 4.69 6.52
N LEU A 81 -9.45 3.97 5.63
CA LEU A 81 -8.83 2.70 5.96
C LEU A 81 -7.48 2.88 6.66
N PHE A 82 -7.14 1.90 7.50
CA PHE A 82 -5.83 1.76 8.12
C PHE A 82 -4.94 0.82 7.28
N HIS A 83 -3.72 0.61 7.72
CA HIS A 83 -2.63 -0.02 6.97
C HIS A 83 -3.00 -1.30 6.21
N GLU A 84 -3.68 -2.22 6.86
CA GLU A 84 -4.04 -3.51 6.27
C GLU A 84 -5.38 -3.42 5.55
N ILE A 85 -5.37 -2.81 4.37
CA ILE A 85 -6.59 -2.49 3.60
C ILE A 85 -7.44 -3.74 3.27
N PHE A 86 -6.81 -4.90 3.10
CA PHE A 86 -7.53 -6.15 2.81
C PHE A 86 -8.15 -6.79 4.05
N ASN A 87 -7.85 -6.27 5.23
CA ASN A 87 -8.36 -6.74 6.52
C ASN A 87 -9.30 -5.73 7.19
N GLU A 88 -9.67 -4.69 6.49
CA GLU A 88 -10.60 -3.68 6.99
C GLU A 88 -12.07 -4.07 6.71
N PRO A 89 -13.05 -3.51 7.45
CA PRO A 89 -14.46 -3.77 7.17
C PRO A 89 -14.87 -3.50 5.71
N GLU A 90 -14.22 -2.53 5.07
CA GLU A 90 -14.46 -2.15 3.68
C GLU A 90 -13.64 -2.96 2.67
N GLN A 91 -13.13 -4.13 3.05
CA GLN A 91 -12.27 -4.96 2.20
C GLN A 91 -12.89 -5.30 0.83
N ALA A 92 -14.21 -5.37 0.75
CA ALA A 92 -14.90 -5.67 -0.50
C ALA A 92 -14.58 -4.63 -1.58
N GLU A 93 -14.52 -3.35 -1.22
CA GLU A 93 -14.18 -2.28 -2.15
C GLU A 93 -12.73 -2.40 -2.65
N VAL A 94 -11.83 -2.83 -1.77
CA VAL A 94 -10.41 -3.02 -2.10
C VAL A 94 -10.24 -4.19 -3.07
N PHE A 95 -10.91 -5.32 -2.80
CA PHE A 95 -10.90 -6.48 -3.69
C PHE A 95 -11.53 -6.16 -5.05
N GLU A 96 -12.59 -5.36 -5.06
CA GLU A 96 -13.21 -4.91 -6.30
C GLU A 96 -12.24 -4.09 -7.16
N ALA A 97 -11.53 -3.14 -6.56
CA ALA A 97 -10.53 -2.34 -7.25
C ALA A 97 -9.41 -3.22 -7.84
N LEU A 98 -8.93 -4.19 -7.07
CA LEU A 98 -7.92 -5.14 -7.52
C LEU A 98 -8.44 -5.98 -8.68
N GLY A 99 -9.64 -6.54 -8.55
CA GLY A 99 -10.26 -7.37 -9.59
C GLY A 99 -10.47 -6.61 -10.89
N ALA A 100 -10.96 -5.38 -10.82
CA ALA A 100 -11.18 -4.54 -12.00
C ALA A 100 -9.87 -4.24 -12.74
N TRP A 101 -8.78 -3.98 -12.01
CA TRP A 101 -7.48 -3.75 -12.62
C TRP A 101 -6.92 -5.01 -13.28
N LEU A 102 -7.06 -6.18 -12.64
CA LEU A 102 -6.63 -7.45 -13.20
C LEU A 102 -7.38 -7.79 -14.51
N GLU A 103 -8.68 -7.53 -14.55
CA GLU A 103 -9.48 -7.72 -15.78
C GLU A 103 -9.00 -6.80 -16.90
N LYS A 104 -8.70 -5.56 -16.59
CA LYS A 104 -8.17 -4.59 -17.55
C LYS A 104 -6.83 -5.04 -18.12
N ILE A 105 -5.93 -5.51 -17.28
CA ILE A 105 -4.60 -6.00 -17.69
C ILE A 105 -4.75 -7.26 -18.54
N ARG A 106 -5.63 -8.17 -18.15
CA ARG A 106 -5.87 -9.41 -18.91
C ARG A 106 -6.44 -9.14 -20.31
N GLY A 107 -7.27 -8.11 -20.43
CA GLY A 107 -7.91 -7.74 -21.70
C GLY A 107 -7.02 -6.95 -22.66
N SER A 108 -5.80 -6.65 -22.26
CA SER A 108 -4.87 -5.83 -23.06
C SER A 108 -4.02 -6.69 -24.00
#